data_0140708d2fe5b0d6f9af2aa75e1abbeb
#
_entry.id   0140708d2fe5b0d6f9af2aa75e1abbeb
#
_cell.length_a   1.000
_cell.length_b   1.000
_cell.length_c   1.000
_cell.angle_alpha   90.00
_cell.angle_beta   90.00
_cell.angle_gamma   90.00
#
_symmetry.space_group_name_H-M   'P 1'
#
loop_
_entity.id
_entity.type
_entity.pdbx_description
1 polymer ?
#
loop_
_entity_poly.entity_id
_entity_poly.type
_entity_poly.pdbx_seq_one_letter_code
_entity_poly.pdbx_strand_id
1 'polypeptide(L)'
;MDRLSDHLFRYEDTCSVYGIEAQGKTLLIDCGTDLRPAAVSGVERVLLTHFHRDQCAGLAQWANAQVYIPAAERHFLEESDVQRAGYYLYDNYTAYFPGFGPLADVRNAQLARDYETIQWQGIQFEVVPLPGHTFGQAGYVFEIDGLRCLACGDLMAAPGKLGDYYWLQWKYMDFQGHVNQLESLAQVAALDVDLILPGHGVPFAKANARLDELIDNLAEIYALFHGRPYTPFQVEFRALSPHVWEVVNSTANTYVVKDDEGHAVLIDCGYVSGAPIAANPHRYIDHLSARMRVELGIETVEYFLPTHFHDDHLAGYPMLRARYGTEVVAAPELKELLEDPARYDMPCMVPEGFQVQHVVERGAAFHWRGIDFYIEQFPGQTWYDHHITFSVDGRVFTAIGDAISGLCFREERDYIHSFIPKNRTPLSTYSSIPRKVAQRQPDWILTGHGGGEAYDGDKMDRWTAWMDRWQELFTDIVEAPHPNMALDPHWIEFRPYKVRVEPGAEVEFQLCITNHDDSERRCALLLRSVEGVEIEAAERALVLAGGQVHKITVRVRLPQTFSTHSLPIVADVTWDGQRLGEVAEAIAYW
;
A
#
# COMPACT_ATOMS: atom_id res chain seq x y z
N MET A 1 -0.21 -2.55 -39.87
CA MET A 1 1.12 -2.47 -39.20
C MET A 1 1.87 -1.31 -39.82
N ASP A 2 2.23 -0.35 -39.00
CA ASP A 2 3.00 0.83 -39.36
C ASP A 2 4.41 0.68 -38.84
N ARG A 3 5.42 0.83 -39.66
CA ARG A 3 6.82 0.83 -39.26
C ARG A 3 7.22 2.23 -38.82
N LEU A 4 7.58 2.41 -37.56
CA LEU A 4 7.95 3.71 -36.98
C LEU A 4 9.46 3.95 -37.06
N SER A 5 10.26 2.88 -36.91
CA SER A 5 11.71 2.87 -37.09
C SER A 5 12.17 1.48 -37.57
N ASP A 6 13.47 1.18 -37.59
CA ASP A 6 13.97 -0.12 -38.04
C ASP A 6 13.47 -1.28 -37.19
N HIS A 7 13.29 -1.08 -35.88
CA HIS A 7 12.90 -2.11 -34.91
C HIS A 7 11.67 -1.75 -34.08
N LEU A 8 10.95 -0.65 -34.39
CA LEU A 8 9.74 -0.23 -33.71
C LEU A 8 8.55 -0.21 -34.68
N PHE A 9 7.47 -0.89 -34.30
CA PHE A 9 6.27 -1.07 -35.10
C PHE A 9 5.02 -0.72 -34.30
N ARG A 10 3.98 -0.21 -34.97
CA ARG A 10 2.62 -0.06 -34.45
C ARG A 10 1.67 -1.01 -35.18
N TYR A 11 0.92 -1.76 -34.39
CA TYR A 11 -0.19 -2.58 -34.85
C TYR A 11 -1.50 -1.89 -34.46
N GLU A 12 -2.35 -1.64 -35.40
CA GLU A 12 -3.70 -1.13 -35.15
C GLU A 12 -4.60 -2.29 -34.74
N ASP A 13 -5.18 -2.20 -33.56
CA ASP A 13 -6.04 -3.20 -32.95
C ASP A 13 -7.15 -2.47 -32.17
N THR A 14 -7.75 -3.07 -31.14
CA THR A 14 -8.67 -2.37 -30.21
C THR A 14 -7.97 -1.24 -29.47
N CYS A 15 -6.65 -1.31 -29.35
CA CYS A 15 -5.75 -0.24 -28.96
C CYS A 15 -4.57 -0.18 -29.95
N SER A 16 -3.66 0.77 -29.78
CA SER A 16 -2.37 0.78 -30.46
C SER A 16 -1.42 -0.17 -29.73
N VAL A 17 -1.08 -1.29 -30.35
CA VAL A 17 -0.07 -2.21 -29.82
C VAL A 17 1.29 -1.88 -30.43
N TYR A 18 2.31 -1.70 -29.58
CA TYR A 18 3.67 -1.41 -30.06
C TYR A 18 4.55 -2.64 -29.95
N GLY A 19 5.15 -3.04 -31.07
CA GLY A 19 6.12 -4.13 -31.15
C GLY A 19 7.53 -3.59 -31.23
N ILE A 20 8.40 -4.05 -30.35
CA ILE A 20 9.85 -3.76 -30.34
C ILE A 20 10.57 -5.05 -30.68
N GLU A 21 11.39 -5.03 -31.74
CA GLU A 21 12.16 -6.19 -32.20
C GLU A 21 13.63 -6.06 -31.76
N ALA A 22 14.18 -7.08 -31.11
CA ALA A 22 15.58 -7.16 -30.78
C ALA A 22 16.04 -8.62 -30.73
N GLN A 23 17.22 -8.90 -31.28
CA GLN A 23 17.85 -10.23 -31.29
C GLN A 23 16.92 -11.38 -31.79
N GLY A 24 16.03 -11.09 -32.75
CA GLY A 24 15.07 -12.05 -33.31
C GLY A 24 13.91 -12.40 -32.39
N LYS A 25 13.65 -11.59 -31.37
CA LYS A 25 12.53 -11.67 -30.43
C LYS A 25 11.71 -10.37 -30.50
N THR A 26 10.49 -10.43 -30.03
CA THR A 26 9.57 -9.29 -29.98
C THR A 26 9.08 -9.07 -28.54
N LEU A 27 9.09 -7.81 -28.11
CA LEU A 27 8.35 -7.33 -26.94
C LEU A 27 7.15 -6.53 -27.43
N LEU A 28 5.97 -6.75 -26.83
CA LEU A 28 4.79 -5.93 -27.06
C LEU A 28 4.55 -4.98 -25.89
N ILE A 29 4.12 -3.76 -26.20
CA ILE A 29 3.49 -2.86 -25.23
C ILE A 29 2.01 -2.83 -25.56
N ASP A 30 1.20 -3.24 -24.59
CA ASP A 30 -0.22 -3.57 -24.65
C ASP A 30 -0.53 -4.74 -25.60
N CYS A 31 -1.77 -5.24 -25.56
CA CYS A 31 -2.16 -6.43 -26.29
C CYS A 31 -3.66 -6.41 -26.57
N GLY A 32 -4.04 -5.83 -27.69
CA GLY A 32 -5.42 -5.70 -28.13
C GLY A 32 -6.08 -7.04 -28.47
N THR A 33 -7.36 -7.01 -28.72
CA THR A 33 -8.21 -8.20 -28.88
C THR A 33 -7.93 -8.97 -30.17
N ASP A 34 -7.58 -8.28 -31.26
CA ASP A 34 -7.58 -8.85 -32.60
C ASP A 34 -6.19 -9.22 -33.15
N LEU A 35 -5.12 -8.77 -32.49
CA LEU A 35 -3.76 -9.11 -32.91
C LEU A 35 -3.53 -10.63 -32.75
N ARG A 36 -2.96 -11.25 -33.76
CA ARG A 36 -2.75 -12.70 -33.82
C ARG A 36 -1.27 -13.06 -33.99
N PRO A 37 -0.83 -14.24 -33.51
CA PRO A 37 0.55 -14.72 -33.70
C PRO A 37 1.00 -14.82 -35.14
N ALA A 38 0.07 -14.93 -36.09
CA ALA A 38 0.39 -14.90 -37.53
C ALA A 38 0.87 -13.52 -38.03
N ALA A 39 0.53 -12.46 -37.32
CA ALA A 39 0.94 -11.09 -37.65
C ALA A 39 2.24 -10.69 -36.95
N VAL A 40 2.55 -11.28 -35.78
CA VAL A 40 3.73 -10.96 -34.99
C VAL A 40 4.34 -12.25 -34.44
N SER A 41 5.57 -12.54 -34.83
CA SER A 41 6.28 -13.75 -34.42
C SER A 41 7.28 -13.45 -33.28
N GLY A 42 7.61 -14.49 -32.51
CA GLY A 42 8.69 -14.42 -31.51
C GLY A 42 8.37 -13.54 -30.30
N VAL A 43 7.09 -13.32 -29.99
CA VAL A 43 6.70 -12.55 -28.79
C VAL A 43 7.15 -13.28 -27.53
N GLU A 44 8.07 -12.66 -26.81
CA GLU A 44 8.68 -13.18 -25.59
C GLU A 44 8.18 -12.43 -24.34
N ARG A 45 7.75 -11.19 -24.53
CA ARG A 45 7.33 -10.32 -23.43
C ARG A 45 6.18 -9.40 -23.81
N VAL A 46 5.29 -9.12 -22.86
CA VAL A 46 4.23 -8.11 -22.99
C VAL A 46 4.29 -7.20 -21.76
N LEU A 47 4.33 -5.88 -21.97
CA LEU A 47 4.22 -4.85 -20.94
C LEU A 47 2.85 -4.20 -21.06
N LEU A 48 2.01 -4.25 -20.03
CA LEU A 48 0.72 -3.56 -20.02
C LEU A 48 0.84 -2.16 -19.44
N THR A 49 0.19 -1.19 -20.06
CA THR A 49 0.14 0.18 -19.54
C THR A 49 -0.91 0.35 -18.45
N HIS A 50 -2.07 -0.31 -18.57
CA HIS A 50 -3.14 -0.25 -17.58
C HIS A 50 -4.12 -1.44 -17.73
N PHE A 51 -5.15 -1.51 -16.87
CA PHE A 51 -6.02 -2.68 -16.72
C PHE A 51 -7.15 -2.79 -17.73
N HIS A 52 -7.42 -1.79 -18.57
CA HIS A 52 -8.56 -1.84 -19.47
C HIS A 52 -8.46 -3.00 -20.45
N ARG A 53 -9.62 -3.60 -20.72
CA ARG A 53 -9.76 -4.84 -21.48
C ARG A 53 -9.15 -4.77 -22.89
N ASP A 54 -9.32 -3.66 -23.55
CA ASP A 54 -8.79 -3.42 -24.91
C ASP A 54 -7.26 -3.34 -24.95
N GLN A 55 -6.61 -3.15 -23.81
CA GLN A 55 -5.15 -3.19 -23.66
C GLN A 55 -4.61 -4.59 -23.32
N CYS A 56 -5.45 -5.50 -22.82
CA CYS A 56 -4.99 -6.79 -22.28
C CYS A 56 -5.73 -8.02 -22.82
N ALA A 57 -6.85 -7.87 -23.55
CA ALA A 57 -7.69 -9.00 -23.95
C ALA A 57 -7.01 -9.98 -24.91
N GLY A 58 -5.97 -9.56 -25.62
CA GLY A 58 -5.19 -10.40 -26.53
C GLY A 58 -4.18 -11.31 -25.84
N LEU A 59 -3.93 -11.17 -24.54
CA LEU A 59 -2.86 -11.91 -23.81
C LEU A 59 -2.96 -13.43 -23.99
N ALA A 60 -4.16 -13.99 -24.06
CA ALA A 60 -4.37 -15.41 -24.29
C ALA A 60 -3.73 -15.94 -25.58
N GLN A 61 -3.47 -15.08 -26.57
CA GLN A 61 -2.78 -15.43 -27.82
C GLN A 61 -1.28 -15.68 -27.61
N TRP A 62 -0.72 -15.19 -26.51
CA TRP A 62 0.71 -15.18 -26.19
C TRP A 62 1.00 -15.95 -24.89
N ALA A 63 0.40 -17.12 -24.73
CA ALA A 63 0.47 -17.92 -23.49
C ALA A 63 1.89 -18.21 -22.96
N ASN A 64 2.91 -18.14 -23.82
CA ASN A 64 4.30 -18.35 -23.45
C ASN A 64 5.08 -17.05 -23.21
N ALA A 65 4.46 -15.88 -23.42
CA ALA A 65 5.12 -14.61 -23.15
C ALA A 65 5.12 -14.28 -21.66
N GLN A 66 6.20 -13.69 -21.19
CA GLN A 66 6.25 -13.12 -19.84
C GLN A 66 5.48 -11.79 -19.83
N VAL A 67 4.43 -11.71 -19.03
CA VAL A 67 3.59 -10.51 -18.91
C VAL A 67 4.03 -9.68 -17.72
N TYR A 68 4.12 -8.37 -17.92
CA TYR A 68 4.31 -7.37 -16.85
C TYR A 68 3.04 -6.52 -16.75
N ILE A 69 2.55 -6.36 -15.52
CA ILE A 69 1.37 -5.55 -15.21
C ILE A 69 1.76 -4.42 -14.25
N PRO A 70 1.14 -3.23 -14.36
CA PRO A 70 1.38 -2.16 -13.39
C PRO A 70 1.07 -2.65 -11.98
N ALA A 71 2.03 -2.50 -11.08
CA ALA A 71 1.89 -2.97 -9.69
C ALA A 71 0.65 -2.38 -9.00
N ALA A 72 0.38 -1.10 -9.28
CA ALA A 72 -0.78 -0.37 -8.75
C ALA A 72 -2.14 -0.92 -9.23
N GLU A 73 -2.18 -1.62 -10.36
CA GLU A 73 -3.43 -2.15 -10.95
C GLU A 73 -3.57 -3.67 -10.84
N ARG A 74 -2.66 -4.29 -10.08
CA ARG A 74 -2.58 -5.74 -9.92
C ARG A 74 -3.94 -6.39 -9.64
N HIS A 75 -4.68 -5.86 -8.67
CA HIS A 75 -5.96 -6.44 -8.24
C HIS A 75 -7.06 -6.37 -9.32
N PHE A 76 -7.05 -5.38 -10.22
CA PHE A 76 -7.98 -5.35 -11.35
C PHE A 76 -7.65 -6.41 -12.40
N LEU A 77 -6.38 -6.74 -12.54
CA LEU A 77 -5.89 -7.69 -13.55
C LEU A 77 -5.92 -9.14 -13.04
N GLU A 78 -5.61 -9.37 -11.78
CA GLU A 78 -5.54 -10.71 -11.18
C GLU A 78 -6.86 -11.20 -10.57
N GLU A 79 -7.76 -10.29 -10.20
CA GLU A 79 -9.06 -10.58 -9.55
C GLU A 79 -10.23 -9.91 -10.30
N SER A 80 -10.27 -10.05 -11.61
CA SER A 80 -11.18 -9.32 -12.49
C SER A 80 -12.67 -9.57 -12.20
N ASP A 81 -13.06 -10.78 -11.82
CA ASP A 81 -14.43 -11.12 -11.47
C ASP A 81 -14.87 -10.48 -10.16
N VAL A 82 -13.97 -10.45 -9.17
CA VAL A 82 -14.23 -9.79 -7.87
C VAL A 82 -14.43 -8.29 -8.08
N GLN A 83 -13.60 -7.66 -8.91
CA GLN A 83 -13.72 -6.24 -9.21
C GLN A 83 -15.03 -5.93 -9.94
N ARG A 84 -15.43 -6.75 -10.93
CA ARG A 84 -16.72 -6.57 -11.62
C ARG A 84 -17.92 -6.76 -10.70
N ALA A 85 -17.87 -7.74 -9.79
CA ALA A 85 -18.93 -7.97 -8.81
C ALA A 85 -19.09 -6.80 -7.84
N GLY A 86 -17.98 -6.12 -7.47
CA GLY A 86 -17.98 -4.97 -6.60
C GLY A 86 -18.54 -3.68 -7.22
N TYR A 87 -18.65 -3.62 -8.55
CA TYR A 87 -19.06 -2.41 -9.27
C TYR A 87 -20.46 -1.88 -8.92
N TYR A 88 -21.39 -2.74 -8.52
CA TYR A 88 -22.77 -2.39 -8.21
C TYR A 88 -23.06 -2.29 -6.70
N LEU A 89 -22.08 -2.02 -5.87
CA LEU A 89 -22.33 -1.76 -4.46
C LEU A 89 -23.17 -0.48 -4.28
N TYR A 90 -24.08 -0.50 -3.32
CA TYR A 90 -25.00 0.61 -3.05
C TYR A 90 -24.29 1.88 -2.58
N ASP A 91 -23.07 1.78 -2.08
CA ASP A 91 -22.22 2.91 -1.72
C ASP A 91 -21.39 3.40 -2.90
N ASN A 92 -22.07 3.94 -3.91
CA ASN A 92 -21.42 4.38 -5.15
C ASN A 92 -20.64 5.70 -4.99
N TYR A 93 -20.89 6.46 -3.93
CA TYR A 93 -20.22 7.75 -3.72
C TYR A 93 -18.73 7.59 -3.39
N THR A 94 -18.35 6.44 -2.85
CA THR A 94 -16.96 6.13 -2.48
C THR A 94 -16.33 5.03 -3.34
N ALA A 95 -17.14 4.30 -4.12
CA ALA A 95 -16.66 3.21 -4.95
C ALA A 95 -15.84 3.72 -6.16
N TYR A 96 -14.74 3.05 -6.45
CA TYR A 96 -14.04 3.20 -7.72
C TYR A 96 -14.89 2.68 -8.88
N PHE A 97 -14.61 3.20 -10.06
CA PHE A 97 -15.26 2.83 -11.30
C PHE A 97 -14.39 1.79 -12.08
N PRO A 98 -14.47 0.48 -11.79
CA PRO A 98 -13.66 -0.53 -12.47
C PRO A 98 -14.31 -0.96 -13.81
N GLY A 99 -14.83 0.00 -14.56
CA GLY A 99 -15.39 -0.27 -15.90
C GLY A 99 -14.33 -0.81 -16.84
N PHE A 100 -14.73 -1.61 -17.82
CA PHE A 100 -13.87 -2.17 -18.87
C PHE A 100 -12.70 -3.03 -18.37
N GLY A 101 -12.85 -3.67 -17.21
CA GLY A 101 -11.87 -4.62 -16.70
C GLY A 101 -11.68 -5.85 -17.59
N PRO A 102 -10.62 -6.64 -17.39
CA PRO A 102 -10.32 -7.85 -18.14
C PRO A 102 -11.48 -8.84 -18.17
N LEU A 103 -11.58 -9.66 -19.20
CA LEU A 103 -12.56 -10.75 -19.29
C LEU A 103 -12.13 -12.00 -18.50
N ALA A 104 -10.85 -12.12 -18.23
CA ALA A 104 -10.25 -13.20 -17.45
C ALA A 104 -9.04 -12.66 -16.69
N ASP A 105 -8.70 -13.32 -15.59
CA ASP A 105 -7.55 -12.96 -14.79
C ASP A 105 -6.24 -13.09 -15.56
N VAL A 106 -5.35 -12.14 -15.38
CA VAL A 106 -3.98 -12.18 -15.87
C VAL A 106 -3.13 -12.92 -14.84
N ARG A 107 -2.84 -14.18 -15.09
CA ARG A 107 -2.14 -15.05 -14.14
C ARG A 107 -0.64 -15.08 -14.40
N ASN A 108 0.14 -15.30 -13.33
CA ASN A 108 1.60 -15.43 -13.38
C ASN A 108 2.33 -14.22 -13.98
N ALA A 109 1.73 -13.04 -13.87
CA ALA A 109 2.36 -11.80 -14.31
C ALA A 109 3.49 -11.38 -13.35
N GLN A 110 4.47 -10.67 -13.89
CA GLN A 110 5.44 -9.91 -13.12
C GLN A 110 4.89 -8.51 -12.87
N LEU A 111 5.33 -7.87 -11.80
CA LEU A 111 4.92 -6.50 -11.50
C LEU A 111 5.88 -5.50 -12.14
N ALA A 112 5.33 -4.57 -12.91
CA ALA A 112 6.02 -3.36 -13.33
C ALA A 112 5.84 -2.31 -12.23
N ARG A 113 6.86 -2.13 -11.39
CA ARG A 113 6.83 -1.15 -10.30
C ARG A 113 7.34 0.18 -10.77
N ASP A 114 6.75 1.23 -10.27
CA ASP A 114 7.11 2.60 -10.62
C ASP A 114 8.61 2.87 -10.41
N TYR A 115 9.22 3.52 -11.41
CA TYR A 115 10.65 3.87 -11.48
C TYR A 115 11.62 2.67 -11.51
N GLU A 116 11.14 1.44 -11.53
CA GLU A 116 11.98 0.28 -11.83
C GLU A 116 12.35 0.25 -13.31
N THR A 117 13.44 -0.44 -13.62
CA THR A 117 13.89 -0.69 -14.98
C THR A 117 13.72 -2.15 -15.35
N ILE A 118 12.91 -2.41 -16.37
CA ILE A 118 12.74 -3.75 -16.94
C ILE A 118 13.78 -3.93 -18.04
N GLN A 119 14.66 -4.92 -17.88
CA GLN A 119 15.70 -5.24 -18.86
C GLN A 119 15.20 -6.30 -19.84
N TRP A 120 15.34 -6.06 -21.15
CA TRP A 120 15.02 -7.04 -22.18
C TRP A 120 15.89 -6.86 -23.41
N GLN A 121 16.60 -7.91 -23.82
CA GLN A 121 17.43 -8.00 -25.02
C GLN A 121 18.41 -6.80 -25.21
N GLY A 122 18.91 -6.25 -24.11
CA GLY A 122 19.81 -5.10 -24.08
C GLY A 122 19.10 -3.75 -24.10
N ILE A 123 17.78 -3.71 -24.18
CA ILE A 123 16.96 -2.49 -24.07
C ILE A 123 16.48 -2.34 -22.63
N GLN A 124 16.50 -1.11 -22.13
CA GLN A 124 16.00 -0.73 -20.80
C GLN A 124 14.64 -0.05 -20.96
N PHE A 125 13.65 -0.52 -20.21
CA PHE A 125 12.33 0.10 -20.11
C PHE A 125 12.17 0.65 -18.70
N GLU A 126 12.22 1.97 -18.57
CA GLU A 126 11.94 2.66 -17.32
C GLU A 126 10.42 2.74 -17.14
N VAL A 127 9.92 2.26 -16.01
CA VAL A 127 8.50 2.32 -15.66
C VAL A 127 8.21 3.69 -15.05
N VAL A 128 7.35 4.47 -15.69
CA VAL A 128 6.98 5.82 -15.26
C VAL A 128 5.52 5.84 -14.83
N PRO A 129 5.18 6.19 -13.58
CA PRO A 129 3.79 6.31 -13.18
C PRO A 129 3.10 7.47 -13.91
N LEU A 130 2.01 7.17 -14.60
CA LEU A 130 1.22 8.15 -15.35
C LEU A 130 -0.28 8.06 -15.00
N PRO A 131 -0.67 8.11 -13.72
CA PRO A 131 -2.07 8.07 -13.34
C PRO A 131 -2.82 9.28 -13.89
N GLY A 132 -4.09 9.06 -14.23
CA GLY A 132 -4.99 10.05 -14.82
C GLY A 132 -6.15 9.32 -15.47
N HIS A 133 -5.96 8.69 -16.59
CA HIS A 133 -6.95 7.84 -17.25
C HIS A 133 -7.37 6.67 -16.36
N THR A 134 -6.42 5.92 -15.81
CA THR A 134 -6.63 5.05 -14.65
C THR A 134 -5.72 5.48 -13.50
N PHE A 135 -6.00 5.00 -12.29
CA PHE A 135 -5.25 5.43 -11.12
C PHE A 135 -3.85 4.84 -11.01
N GLY A 136 -3.59 3.72 -11.67
CA GLY A 136 -2.30 3.03 -11.64
C GLY A 136 -1.66 2.87 -13.02
N GLN A 137 -2.12 3.62 -14.04
CA GLN A 137 -1.52 3.57 -15.37
C GLN A 137 -0.01 3.82 -15.32
N ALA A 138 0.75 2.95 -16.00
CA ALA A 138 2.18 3.07 -16.18
C ALA A 138 2.52 3.46 -17.63
N GLY A 139 3.52 4.32 -17.78
CA GLY A 139 4.20 4.52 -19.06
C GLY A 139 5.55 3.80 -19.08
N TYR A 140 6.10 3.63 -20.29
CA TYR A 140 7.40 2.99 -20.49
C TYR A 140 8.29 3.91 -21.32
N VAL A 141 9.42 4.37 -20.73
CA VAL A 141 10.45 5.12 -21.44
C VAL A 141 11.54 4.16 -21.87
N PHE A 142 11.92 4.19 -23.15
CA PHE A 142 12.95 3.33 -23.71
C PHE A 142 13.64 3.98 -24.91
N GLU A 143 14.83 3.49 -25.26
CA GLU A 143 15.58 3.94 -26.42
C GLU A 143 15.62 2.82 -27.47
N ILE A 144 15.31 3.17 -28.72
CA ILE A 144 15.36 2.26 -29.87
C ILE A 144 15.72 3.05 -31.14
N ASP A 145 16.66 2.54 -31.96
CA ASP A 145 17.08 3.15 -33.23
C ASP A 145 17.47 4.65 -33.13
N GLY A 146 18.01 5.06 -31.96
CA GLY A 146 18.39 6.46 -31.69
C GLY A 146 17.20 7.37 -31.33
N LEU A 147 16.01 6.81 -31.14
CA LEU A 147 14.84 7.54 -30.65
C LEU A 147 14.60 7.19 -29.18
N ARG A 148 14.37 8.18 -28.36
CA ARG A 148 13.88 8.00 -27.00
C ARG A 148 12.36 8.11 -26.99
N CYS A 149 11.68 7.01 -26.69
CA CYS A 149 10.23 6.84 -26.81
C CYS A 149 9.57 6.80 -25.45
N LEU A 150 8.34 7.29 -25.35
CA LEU A 150 7.44 7.09 -24.24
C LEU A 150 6.16 6.42 -24.74
N ALA A 151 5.90 5.18 -24.34
CA ALA A 151 4.57 4.59 -24.41
C ALA A 151 3.76 5.11 -23.22
N CYS A 152 2.74 5.94 -23.46
CA CYS A 152 2.06 6.70 -22.42
C CYS A 152 0.67 6.15 -22.05
N GLY A 153 0.29 4.94 -22.57
CA GLY A 153 -1.09 4.46 -22.43
C GLY A 153 -2.08 5.51 -22.92
N ASP A 154 -3.15 5.72 -22.20
CA ASP A 154 -4.23 6.65 -22.57
C ASP A 154 -4.12 8.03 -21.90
N LEU A 155 -2.91 8.41 -21.49
CA LEU A 155 -2.67 9.75 -20.96
C LEU A 155 -3.02 10.84 -21.99
N MET A 156 -2.72 10.59 -23.26
CA MET A 156 -3.02 11.47 -24.40
C MET A 156 -3.30 10.63 -25.65
N ALA A 157 -4.19 11.10 -26.52
CA ALA A 157 -4.49 10.47 -27.80
C ALA A 157 -3.84 11.18 -29.01
N ALA A 158 -3.50 12.46 -28.85
CA ALA A 158 -2.85 13.29 -29.87
C ALA A 158 -2.12 14.47 -29.18
N PRO A 159 -1.30 15.27 -29.90
CA PRO A 159 -0.60 16.40 -29.32
C PRO A 159 -1.56 17.39 -28.63
N GLY A 160 -1.50 17.44 -27.28
CA GLY A 160 -2.34 18.31 -26.47
C GLY A 160 -3.81 17.92 -26.42
N LYS A 161 -4.16 16.63 -26.65
CA LYS A 161 -5.54 16.15 -26.64
C LYS A 161 -5.68 14.85 -25.86
N LEU A 162 -6.74 14.78 -25.05
CA LEU A 162 -7.22 13.55 -24.43
C LEU A 162 -8.04 12.72 -25.42
N GLY A 163 -8.11 11.42 -25.20
CA GLY A 163 -9.05 10.53 -25.88
C GLY A 163 -10.47 10.69 -25.35
N ASP A 164 -10.62 10.78 -24.05
CA ASP A 164 -11.86 11.03 -23.34
C ASP A 164 -11.58 11.80 -22.03
N TYR A 165 -12.64 12.32 -21.42
CA TYR A 165 -12.54 13.08 -20.16
C TYR A 165 -13.24 12.37 -18.99
N TYR A 166 -14.22 11.51 -19.24
CA TYR A 166 -15.04 10.92 -18.18
C TYR A 166 -14.25 9.97 -17.27
N TRP A 167 -13.17 9.38 -17.75
CA TRP A 167 -12.29 8.53 -16.96
C TRP A 167 -11.50 9.27 -15.89
N LEU A 168 -11.37 10.60 -15.99
CA LEU A 168 -10.66 11.40 -14.99
C LEU A 168 -11.44 11.56 -13.68
N GLN A 169 -12.66 11.06 -13.61
CA GLN A 169 -13.45 10.98 -12.40
C GLN A 169 -13.51 9.52 -11.93
N TRP A 170 -12.60 9.12 -11.08
CA TRP A 170 -12.50 7.73 -10.64
C TRP A 170 -13.58 7.31 -9.65
N LYS A 171 -14.10 8.25 -8.85
CA LYS A 171 -15.22 8.07 -7.94
C LYS A 171 -16.32 9.06 -8.27
N TYR A 172 -17.54 8.72 -7.89
CA TYR A 172 -18.64 9.66 -8.04
C TYR A 172 -18.35 10.97 -7.29
N MET A 173 -18.49 12.12 -7.96
CA MET A 173 -18.16 13.46 -7.47
C MET A 173 -16.70 13.70 -7.07
N ASP A 174 -15.79 12.84 -7.50
CA ASP A 174 -14.37 12.90 -7.23
C ASP A 174 -13.59 13.22 -8.52
N PHE A 175 -12.73 14.21 -8.47
CA PHE A 175 -11.90 14.66 -9.58
C PHE A 175 -10.42 14.28 -9.41
N GLN A 176 -10.12 13.24 -8.63
CA GLN A 176 -8.73 12.82 -8.39
C GLN A 176 -7.99 12.43 -9.66
N GLY A 177 -8.66 11.78 -10.61
CA GLY A 177 -8.09 11.46 -11.91
C GLY A 177 -7.68 12.72 -12.67
N HIS A 178 -8.48 13.78 -12.62
CA HIS A 178 -8.15 15.06 -13.24
C HIS A 178 -6.86 15.68 -12.66
N VAL A 179 -6.74 15.71 -11.32
CA VAL A 179 -5.52 16.21 -10.65
C VAL A 179 -4.31 15.37 -11.03
N ASN A 180 -4.46 14.04 -11.01
CA ASN A 180 -3.37 13.14 -11.40
C ASN A 180 -3.01 13.27 -12.89
N GLN A 181 -3.98 13.53 -13.76
CA GLN A 181 -3.74 13.83 -15.17
C GLN A 181 -2.86 15.08 -15.34
N LEU A 182 -3.17 16.16 -14.62
CA LEU A 182 -2.37 17.38 -14.63
C LEU A 182 -0.91 17.12 -14.23
N GLU A 183 -0.72 16.38 -13.14
CA GLU A 183 0.63 16.07 -12.66
C GLU A 183 1.38 15.11 -13.59
N SER A 184 0.70 14.11 -14.19
CA SER A 184 1.30 13.21 -15.17
C SER A 184 1.72 13.96 -16.43
N LEU A 185 0.91 14.90 -16.92
CA LEU A 185 1.28 15.73 -18.06
C LEU A 185 2.48 16.63 -17.76
N ALA A 186 2.53 17.22 -16.56
CA ALA A 186 3.69 18.00 -16.13
C ALA A 186 4.96 17.13 -16.05
N GLN A 187 4.86 15.89 -15.57
CA GLN A 187 5.96 14.93 -15.57
C GLN A 187 6.42 14.61 -17.00
N VAL A 188 5.48 14.32 -17.93
CA VAL A 188 5.82 14.08 -19.35
C VAL A 188 6.44 15.30 -20.00
N ALA A 189 5.99 16.51 -19.66
CA ALA A 189 6.60 17.75 -20.15
C ALA A 189 8.09 17.86 -19.76
N ALA A 190 8.44 17.40 -18.57
CA ALA A 190 9.82 17.39 -18.07
C ALA A 190 10.69 16.25 -18.62
N LEU A 191 10.10 15.16 -19.14
CA LEU A 191 10.87 14.06 -19.73
C LEU A 191 11.52 14.48 -21.04
N ASP A 192 12.78 14.09 -21.24
CA ASP A 192 13.47 14.24 -22.53
C ASP A 192 13.16 13.02 -23.40
N VAL A 193 12.10 13.11 -24.21
CA VAL A 193 11.66 12.07 -25.16
C VAL A 193 11.36 12.67 -26.52
N ASP A 194 11.63 11.93 -27.58
CA ASP A 194 11.42 12.34 -28.97
C ASP A 194 10.02 12.00 -29.45
N LEU A 195 9.53 10.79 -29.09
CA LEU A 195 8.31 10.19 -29.63
C LEU A 195 7.38 9.72 -28.52
N ILE A 196 6.11 10.12 -28.62
CA ILE A 196 5.01 9.66 -27.77
C ILE A 196 4.23 8.58 -28.52
N LEU A 197 3.99 7.47 -27.82
CA LEU A 197 3.28 6.29 -28.30
C LEU A 197 1.99 6.13 -27.48
N PRO A 198 0.84 6.67 -27.95
CA PRO A 198 -0.43 6.60 -27.20
C PRO A 198 -1.11 5.23 -27.35
N GLY A 199 -1.83 4.79 -26.32
CA GLY A 199 -2.67 3.59 -26.35
C GLY A 199 -3.80 3.71 -27.36
N HIS A 200 -4.40 4.89 -27.48
CA HIS A 200 -5.33 5.24 -28.56
C HIS A 200 -4.82 6.45 -29.33
N GLY A 201 -4.82 6.34 -30.65
CA GLY A 201 -4.31 7.40 -31.53
C GLY A 201 -3.11 6.95 -32.37
N VAL A 202 -2.42 7.90 -32.95
CA VAL A 202 -1.21 7.66 -33.75
C VAL A 202 0.02 8.24 -33.04
N PRO A 203 1.20 7.61 -33.19
CA PRO A 203 2.43 8.14 -32.62
C PRO A 203 2.72 9.56 -33.10
N PHE A 204 3.25 10.39 -32.22
CA PHE A 204 3.57 11.78 -32.52
C PHE A 204 4.83 12.25 -31.80
N ALA A 205 5.54 13.19 -32.43
CA ALA A 205 6.68 13.84 -31.81
C ALA A 205 6.22 14.67 -30.60
N LYS A 206 6.99 14.63 -29.52
CA LYS A 206 6.69 15.42 -28.32
C LYS A 206 6.68 16.92 -28.67
N ALA A 207 5.64 17.61 -28.29
CA ALA A 207 5.44 19.04 -28.52
C ALA A 207 5.08 19.75 -27.22
N ASN A 208 6.06 20.32 -26.51
CA ASN A 208 5.85 20.93 -25.20
C ASN A 208 4.76 22.00 -25.22
N ALA A 209 4.73 22.88 -26.19
CA ALA A 209 3.69 23.91 -26.29
C ALA A 209 2.26 23.35 -26.35
N ARG A 210 2.07 22.14 -26.89
CA ARG A 210 0.76 21.45 -26.87
C ARG A 210 0.45 20.78 -25.56
N LEU A 211 1.49 20.31 -24.86
CA LEU A 211 1.34 19.80 -23.48
C LEU A 211 0.98 20.94 -22.53
N ASP A 212 1.67 22.08 -22.63
CA ASP A 212 1.41 23.26 -21.81
C ASP A 212 -0.04 23.76 -22.04
N GLU A 213 -0.51 23.84 -23.29
CA GLU A 213 -1.89 24.19 -23.63
C GLU A 213 -2.92 23.23 -23.00
N LEU A 214 -2.65 21.92 -23.01
CA LEU A 214 -3.52 20.93 -22.37
C LEU A 214 -3.53 21.08 -20.84
N ILE A 215 -2.36 21.27 -20.24
CA ILE A 215 -2.22 21.50 -18.78
C ILE A 215 -2.99 22.75 -18.37
N ASP A 216 -2.83 23.87 -19.10
CA ASP A 216 -3.51 25.13 -18.81
C ASP A 216 -5.04 24.98 -18.90
N ASN A 217 -5.54 24.30 -19.96
CA ASN A 217 -6.97 24.05 -20.16
C ASN A 217 -7.54 23.17 -19.03
N LEU A 218 -6.86 22.11 -18.64
CA LEU A 218 -7.28 21.25 -17.53
C LEU A 218 -7.24 21.99 -16.19
N ALA A 219 -6.24 22.83 -15.96
CA ALA A 219 -6.15 23.66 -14.75
C ALA A 219 -7.30 24.69 -14.69
N GLU A 220 -7.69 25.27 -15.83
CA GLU A 220 -8.85 26.17 -15.90
C GLU A 220 -10.16 25.42 -15.65
N ILE A 221 -10.35 24.23 -16.24
CA ILE A 221 -11.52 23.37 -15.96
C ILE A 221 -11.59 23.04 -14.46
N TYR A 222 -10.46 22.68 -13.83
CA TYR A 222 -10.42 22.46 -12.39
C TYR A 222 -10.89 23.67 -11.61
N ALA A 223 -10.41 24.87 -11.96
CA ALA A 223 -10.79 26.12 -11.28
C ALA A 223 -12.28 26.42 -11.43
N LEU A 224 -12.87 26.15 -12.60
CA LEU A 224 -14.30 26.34 -12.84
C LEU A 224 -15.17 25.44 -11.97
N PHE A 225 -14.77 24.17 -11.76
CA PHE A 225 -15.52 23.22 -10.93
C PHE A 225 -15.31 23.42 -9.43
N HIS A 226 -14.10 23.81 -9.01
CA HIS A 226 -13.74 23.90 -7.60
C HIS A 226 -13.78 25.33 -7.02
N GLY A 227 -14.03 26.36 -7.85
CA GLY A 227 -14.08 27.75 -7.41
C GLY A 227 -12.74 28.31 -6.91
N ARG A 228 -11.62 27.61 -7.20
CA ARG A 228 -10.25 27.98 -6.83
C ARG A 228 -9.27 27.47 -7.86
N PRO A 229 -8.15 28.16 -8.09
CA PRO A 229 -7.09 27.68 -8.97
C PRO A 229 -6.54 26.32 -8.54
N TYR A 230 -6.14 25.51 -9.51
CA TYR A 230 -5.31 24.36 -9.22
C TYR A 230 -3.94 24.81 -8.67
N THR A 231 -3.53 24.19 -7.59
CA THR A 231 -2.20 24.43 -7.01
C THR A 231 -1.50 23.08 -6.93
N PRO A 232 -0.38 22.88 -7.63
CA PRO A 232 0.41 21.66 -7.49
C PRO A 232 0.76 21.40 -6.03
N PHE A 233 0.73 20.14 -5.64
CA PHE A 233 1.14 19.76 -4.31
C PHE A 233 2.59 20.16 -4.06
N GLN A 234 2.85 20.75 -2.90
CA GLN A 234 4.20 21.07 -2.43
C GLN A 234 4.36 20.57 -1.00
N VAL A 235 5.46 19.87 -0.75
CA VAL A 235 5.87 19.48 0.59
C VAL A 235 6.22 20.74 1.40
N GLU A 236 5.68 20.85 2.61
CA GLU A 236 5.99 21.93 3.54
C GLU A 236 6.66 21.38 4.79
N PHE A 237 7.73 22.04 5.24
CA PHE A 237 8.48 21.66 6.42
C PHE A 237 8.24 22.59 7.60
N ARG A 238 8.13 22.01 8.80
CA ARG A 238 8.20 22.73 10.07
C ARG A 238 9.40 22.24 10.88
N ALA A 239 10.26 23.16 11.29
CA ALA A 239 11.36 22.83 12.19
C ALA A 239 10.83 22.60 13.62
N LEU A 240 11.16 21.48 14.23
CA LEU A 240 10.94 21.20 15.65
C LEU A 240 12.23 21.47 16.45
N SER A 241 13.38 21.24 15.82
CA SER A 241 14.71 21.63 16.28
C SER A 241 15.63 21.77 15.05
N PRO A 242 16.90 22.17 15.21
CA PRO A 242 17.85 22.24 14.09
C PRO A 242 17.97 20.94 13.28
N HIS A 243 17.89 19.77 13.96
CA HIS A 243 18.05 18.45 13.34
C HIS A 243 16.76 17.64 13.23
N VAL A 244 15.60 18.13 13.71
CA VAL A 244 14.31 17.43 13.62
C VAL A 244 13.30 18.31 12.91
N TRP A 245 12.75 17.78 11.81
CA TRP A 245 11.78 18.48 10.96
C TRP A 245 10.55 17.60 10.74
N GLU A 246 9.44 18.23 10.48
CA GLU A 246 8.14 17.60 10.19
C GLU A 246 7.66 18.02 8.81
N VAL A 247 7.06 17.10 8.08
CA VAL A 247 6.28 17.37 6.87
C VAL A 247 4.84 17.62 7.26
N VAL A 248 4.37 18.88 7.12
CA VAL A 248 3.09 19.33 7.68
C VAL A 248 1.87 18.94 6.86
N ASN A 249 2.02 18.54 5.61
CA ASN A 249 0.93 18.33 4.68
C ASN A 249 0.92 16.96 4.01
N SER A 250 1.54 15.96 4.62
CA SER A 250 1.36 14.55 4.29
C SER A 250 0.12 13.97 4.98
N THR A 251 -0.39 12.83 4.50
CA THR A 251 -1.55 12.16 5.12
C THR A 251 -1.20 11.69 6.51
N ALA A 252 -0.17 10.85 6.64
CA ALA A 252 0.51 10.61 7.90
C ALA A 252 1.74 11.50 7.98
N ASN A 253 2.09 11.96 9.18
CA ASN A 253 3.23 12.83 9.37
C ASN A 253 4.53 12.07 9.10
N THR A 254 5.36 12.63 8.25
CA THR A 254 6.74 12.20 8.08
C THR A 254 7.64 13.08 8.92
N TYR A 255 8.47 12.48 9.76
CA TYR A 255 9.49 13.22 10.51
C TYR A 255 10.87 12.93 9.94
N VAL A 256 11.64 13.99 9.77
CA VAL A 256 13.01 13.96 9.22
C VAL A 256 14.00 14.26 10.32
N VAL A 257 14.84 13.29 10.66
CA VAL A 257 15.98 13.49 11.56
C VAL A 257 17.23 13.54 10.71
N LYS A 258 17.97 14.66 10.72
CA LYS A 258 19.12 14.88 9.84
C LYS A 258 20.40 15.16 10.61
N ASP A 259 21.54 14.91 9.97
CA ASP A 259 22.84 15.42 10.40
C ASP A 259 23.23 16.73 9.66
N ASP A 260 24.44 17.22 9.89
CA ASP A 260 24.99 18.37 9.19
C ASP A 260 25.74 18.00 7.87
N GLU A 261 25.84 16.71 7.55
CA GLU A 261 26.59 16.17 6.41
C GLU A 261 25.69 15.77 5.23
N GLY A 262 24.36 15.95 5.36
CA GLY A 262 23.38 15.65 4.30
C GLY A 262 22.77 14.27 4.36
N HIS A 263 22.81 13.61 5.52
CA HIS A 263 22.18 12.32 5.75
C HIS A 263 20.93 12.47 6.61
N ALA A 264 19.96 11.58 6.41
CA ALA A 264 18.73 11.57 7.18
C ALA A 264 18.24 10.16 7.53
N VAL A 265 17.44 10.14 8.60
CA VAL A 265 16.53 9.06 8.99
C VAL A 265 15.12 9.61 8.86
N LEU A 266 14.20 8.84 8.28
CA LEU A 266 12.78 9.16 8.28
C LEU A 266 12.03 8.29 9.28
N ILE A 267 11.13 8.91 10.04
CA ILE A 267 10.14 8.23 10.85
C ILE A 267 8.81 8.39 10.12
N ASP A 268 8.20 7.28 9.74
CA ASP A 268 7.04 7.18 8.87
C ASP A 268 7.19 7.90 7.52
N CYS A 269 6.59 7.37 6.48
CA CYS A 269 6.57 7.98 5.15
C CYS A 269 5.52 7.32 4.27
N GLY A 270 4.41 7.96 4.07
CA GLY A 270 3.30 7.43 3.29
C GLY A 270 3.04 8.17 1.98
N TYR A 271 1.95 8.92 1.94
CA TYR A 271 1.43 9.62 0.75
C TYR A 271 0.67 10.90 1.14
N VAL A 272 0.11 11.58 0.15
CA VAL A 272 -0.71 12.79 0.34
C VAL A 272 -2.19 12.42 0.37
N SER A 273 -2.96 13.04 1.28
CA SER A 273 -4.39 12.81 1.42
C SER A 273 -5.17 13.18 0.15
N GLY A 274 -6.24 12.44 -0.10
CA GLY A 274 -7.15 12.66 -1.24
C GLY A 274 -6.74 11.92 -2.51
N ALA A 275 -5.67 11.14 -2.48
CA ALA A 275 -5.22 10.36 -3.61
C ALA A 275 -5.35 8.85 -3.35
N PRO A 276 -5.57 8.03 -4.39
CA PRO A 276 -5.47 6.59 -4.28
C PRO A 276 -4.06 6.20 -3.84
N ILE A 277 -3.96 5.31 -2.87
CA ILE A 277 -2.71 4.81 -2.28
C ILE A 277 -1.71 4.41 -3.36
N ALA A 278 -2.17 3.66 -4.36
CA ALA A 278 -1.33 3.12 -5.41
C ALA A 278 -0.75 4.18 -6.37
N ALA A 279 -1.38 5.35 -6.49
CA ALA A 279 -1.00 6.33 -7.50
C ALA A 279 -0.10 7.45 -6.98
N ASN A 280 -0.06 7.70 -5.67
CA ASN A 280 0.56 8.92 -5.13
C ASN A 280 1.78 8.78 -4.22
N PRO A 281 2.14 7.63 -3.63
CA PRO A 281 3.35 7.56 -2.81
C PRO A 281 4.58 8.06 -3.56
N HIS A 282 4.70 7.70 -4.83
CA HIS A 282 5.85 8.06 -5.67
C HIS A 282 5.96 9.56 -5.91
N ARG A 283 4.87 10.23 -6.22
CA ARG A 283 4.86 11.69 -6.41
C ARG A 283 5.16 12.42 -5.12
N TYR A 284 4.59 11.98 -4.02
CA TYR A 284 4.91 12.51 -2.71
C TYR A 284 6.42 12.41 -2.43
N ILE A 285 7.02 11.23 -2.66
CA ILE A 285 8.44 11.00 -2.43
C ILE A 285 9.31 11.81 -3.41
N ASP A 286 8.89 12.01 -4.65
CA ASP A 286 9.60 12.86 -5.60
C ASP A 286 9.67 14.30 -5.09
N HIS A 287 8.54 14.87 -4.68
CA HIS A 287 8.46 16.20 -4.10
C HIS A 287 9.25 16.29 -2.79
N LEU A 288 9.06 15.33 -1.89
CA LEU A 288 9.76 15.26 -0.61
C LEU A 288 11.28 15.24 -0.82
N SER A 289 11.78 14.36 -1.69
CA SER A 289 13.21 14.24 -1.97
C SER A 289 13.80 15.51 -2.55
N ALA A 290 13.10 16.13 -3.52
CA ALA A 290 13.55 17.38 -4.12
C ALA A 290 13.62 18.53 -3.09
N ARG A 291 12.60 18.66 -2.24
CA ARG A 291 12.53 19.70 -1.21
C ARG A 291 13.52 19.45 -0.06
N MET A 292 13.68 18.20 0.40
CA MET A 292 14.69 17.83 1.39
C MET A 292 16.10 18.23 0.93
N ARG A 293 16.41 17.99 -0.34
CA ARG A 293 17.72 18.38 -0.90
C ARG A 293 17.92 19.89 -0.92
N VAL A 294 16.93 20.63 -1.41
CA VAL A 294 17.04 22.09 -1.60
C VAL A 294 16.97 22.84 -0.28
N GLU A 295 16.07 22.46 0.63
CA GLU A 295 15.79 23.24 1.85
C GLU A 295 16.54 22.73 3.08
N LEU A 296 16.73 21.42 3.19
CA LEU A 296 17.35 20.80 4.35
C LEU A 296 18.78 20.33 4.10
N GLY A 297 19.25 20.39 2.83
CA GLY A 297 20.58 19.94 2.44
C GLY A 297 20.77 18.43 2.50
N ILE A 298 19.68 17.64 2.42
CA ILE A 298 19.73 16.19 2.53
C ILE A 298 20.00 15.58 1.17
N GLU A 299 21.08 14.83 1.05
CA GLU A 299 21.49 14.12 -0.18
C GLU A 299 21.10 12.63 -0.14
N THR A 300 20.94 12.04 1.05
CA THR A 300 20.56 10.64 1.21
C THR A 300 19.69 10.40 2.45
N VAL A 301 18.75 9.45 2.32
CA VAL A 301 17.97 8.90 3.44
C VAL A 301 18.51 7.51 3.70
N GLU A 302 19.25 7.34 4.79
CA GLU A 302 19.93 6.07 5.10
C GLU A 302 18.95 5.06 5.71
N TYR A 303 18.06 5.51 6.60
CA TYR A 303 17.17 4.62 7.34
C TYR A 303 15.73 5.12 7.37
N PHE A 304 14.83 4.14 7.45
CA PHE A 304 13.40 4.32 7.63
C PHE A 304 12.93 3.58 8.88
N LEU A 305 12.28 4.29 9.78
CA LEU A 305 11.78 3.80 11.05
C LEU A 305 10.24 3.88 11.09
N PRO A 306 9.52 2.83 10.75
CA PRO A 306 8.07 2.82 10.83
C PRO A 306 7.59 2.75 12.29
N THR A 307 6.55 3.52 12.62
CA THR A 307 5.89 3.42 13.92
C THR A 307 4.94 2.23 13.98
N HIS A 308 4.26 1.90 12.88
CA HIS A 308 3.38 0.76 12.75
C HIS A 308 3.19 0.35 11.27
N PHE A 309 2.24 -0.55 10.99
CA PHE A 309 2.13 -1.21 9.69
C PHE A 309 1.14 -0.56 8.70
N HIS A 310 0.41 0.48 9.06
CA HIS A 310 -0.57 1.08 8.17
C HIS A 310 0.08 1.69 6.93
N ASP A 311 -0.60 1.57 5.82
CA ASP A 311 -0.11 1.94 4.49
C ASP A 311 0.22 3.44 4.36
N ASP A 312 -0.53 4.31 5.02
CA ASP A 312 -0.26 5.75 5.03
C ASP A 312 1.01 6.15 5.81
N HIS A 313 1.59 5.21 6.57
CA HIS A 313 2.90 5.36 7.20
C HIS A 313 4.03 4.68 6.44
N LEU A 314 3.72 3.75 5.52
CA LEU A 314 4.69 2.86 4.89
C LEU A 314 4.80 3.03 3.37
N ALA A 315 3.77 3.49 2.69
CA ALA A 315 3.65 3.39 1.24
C ALA A 315 4.77 4.14 0.46
N GLY A 316 5.45 5.10 1.09
CA GLY A 316 6.60 5.78 0.50
C GLY A 316 7.91 5.01 0.53
N TYR A 317 8.03 3.98 1.39
CA TYR A 317 9.30 3.27 1.59
C TYR A 317 9.87 2.61 0.33
N PRO A 318 9.10 1.90 -0.52
CA PRO A 318 9.64 1.28 -1.73
C PRO A 318 10.40 2.27 -2.61
N MET A 319 9.89 3.50 -2.71
CA MET A 319 10.52 4.57 -3.47
C MET A 319 11.79 5.12 -2.80
N LEU A 320 11.78 5.26 -1.47
CA LEU A 320 12.98 5.63 -0.71
C LEU A 320 14.09 4.61 -0.92
N ARG A 321 13.74 3.31 -0.86
CA ARG A 321 14.69 2.23 -1.12
C ARG A 321 15.24 2.29 -2.55
N ALA A 322 14.38 2.47 -3.55
CA ALA A 322 14.79 2.54 -4.95
C ALA A 322 15.74 3.72 -5.21
N ARG A 323 15.49 4.87 -4.57
CA ARG A 323 16.22 6.12 -4.79
C ARG A 323 17.53 6.19 -4.01
N TYR A 324 17.53 5.79 -2.75
CA TYR A 324 18.63 6.00 -1.81
C TYR A 324 19.26 4.71 -1.28
N GLY A 325 18.64 3.56 -1.54
CA GLY A 325 19.03 2.31 -0.88
C GLY A 325 18.63 2.25 0.59
N THR A 326 17.64 3.05 1.01
CA THR A 326 17.17 3.18 2.40
C THR A 326 16.89 1.83 3.03
N GLU A 327 17.38 1.60 4.23
CA GLU A 327 17.19 0.35 5.01
C GLU A 327 16.14 0.56 6.11
N VAL A 328 15.37 -0.50 6.41
CA VAL A 328 14.33 -0.47 7.46
C VAL A 328 14.92 -0.88 8.80
N VAL A 329 14.57 -0.11 9.82
CA VAL A 329 14.89 -0.39 11.23
C VAL A 329 13.58 -0.55 11.99
N ALA A 330 13.32 -1.73 12.57
CA ALA A 330 12.07 -2.00 13.29
C ALA A 330 12.29 -2.92 14.48
N ALA A 331 11.31 -2.99 15.40
CA ALA A 331 11.29 -3.98 16.45
C ALA A 331 10.85 -5.36 15.93
N PRO A 332 11.15 -6.46 16.66
CA PRO A 332 10.87 -7.83 16.23
C PRO A 332 9.41 -8.08 15.87
N GLU A 333 8.48 -7.48 16.61
CA GLU A 333 7.04 -7.69 16.47
C GLU A 333 6.50 -7.20 15.13
N LEU A 334 7.12 -6.16 14.54
CA LEU A 334 6.70 -5.57 13.28
C LEU A 334 7.32 -6.29 12.08
N LYS A 335 8.45 -6.98 12.26
CA LYS A 335 9.23 -7.58 11.18
C LYS A 335 8.42 -8.55 10.30
N GLU A 336 7.81 -9.58 10.91
CA GLU A 336 7.10 -10.61 10.12
C GLU A 336 5.94 -10.00 9.32
N LEU A 337 5.25 -9.02 9.91
CA LEU A 337 4.12 -8.36 9.26
C LEU A 337 4.56 -7.48 8.09
N LEU A 338 5.67 -6.76 8.21
CA LEU A 338 6.23 -5.97 7.11
C LEU A 338 6.79 -6.84 5.98
N GLU A 339 7.36 -8.00 6.32
CA GLU A 339 7.97 -8.89 5.31
C GLU A 339 6.94 -9.75 4.57
N ASP A 340 5.83 -10.11 5.21
CA ASP A 340 4.78 -10.94 4.63
C ASP A 340 3.37 -10.51 5.06
N PRO A 341 2.92 -9.31 4.62
CA PRO A 341 1.62 -8.76 4.99
C PRO A 341 0.45 -9.66 4.55
N ALA A 342 0.59 -10.41 3.46
CA ALA A 342 -0.46 -11.28 2.93
C ALA A 342 -0.87 -12.42 3.88
N ARG A 343 -0.07 -12.69 4.93
CA ARG A 343 -0.41 -13.70 5.95
C ARG A 343 -1.48 -13.24 6.94
N TYR A 344 -1.76 -11.94 7.01
CA TYR A 344 -2.59 -11.34 8.05
C TYR A 344 -3.92 -10.82 7.51
N ASP A 345 -4.97 -10.89 8.30
CA ASP A 345 -6.27 -10.25 8.04
C ASP A 345 -6.37 -8.97 8.87
N MET A 346 -5.64 -7.94 8.47
CA MET A 346 -5.67 -6.64 9.15
C MET A 346 -6.02 -5.52 8.18
N PRO A 347 -6.63 -4.43 8.66
CA PRO A 347 -6.95 -3.28 7.82
C PRO A 347 -5.69 -2.49 7.45
N CYS A 348 -5.79 -1.68 6.41
CA CYS A 348 -4.81 -0.67 6.03
C CYS A 348 -3.38 -1.21 5.80
N MET A 349 -3.25 -2.43 5.28
CA MET A 349 -1.95 -3.03 5.01
C MET A 349 -1.44 -2.64 3.64
N VAL A 350 -0.12 -2.52 3.51
CA VAL A 350 0.52 -2.39 2.19
C VAL A 350 0.32 -3.68 1.38
N PRO A 351 0.13 -3.58 0.05
CA PRO A 351 -0.14 -4.75 -0.79
C PRO A 351 1.07 -5.68 -0.95
N GLU A 352 2.28 -5.18 -0.77
CA GLU A 352 3.53 -5.92 -0.87
C GLU A 352 4.41 -5.70 0.35
N GLY A 353 4.99 -6.78 0.85
CA GLY A 353 5.95 -6.73 1.95
C GLY A 353 7.33 -6.25 1.51
N PHE A 354 8.12 -5.83 2.46
CA PHE A 354 9.51 -5.43 2.27
C PHE A 354 10.38 -5.90 3.43
N GLN A 355 11.66 -6.14 3.13
CA GLN A 355 12.59 -6.68 4.12
C GLN A 355 12.91 -5.68 5.22
N VAL A 356 13.04 -6.15 6.46
CA VAL A 356 13.56 -5.41 7.61
C VAL A 356 15.03 -5.76 7.78
N GLN A 357 15.92 -4.82 7.51
CA GLN A 357 17.37 -5.05 7.56
C GLN A 357 17.91 -5.03 8.99
N HIS A 358 17.35 -4.16 9.84
CA HIS A 358 17.81 -3.99 11.22
C HIS A 358 16.67 -4.24 12.20
N VAL A 359 16.84 -5.25 13.03
CA VAL A 359 15.91 -5.56 14.12
C VAL A 359 16.50 -5.04 15.42
N VAL A 360 15.75 -4.18 16.11
CA VAL A 360 16.15 -3.60 17.39
C VAL A 360 15.45 -4.35 18.52
N GLU A 361 16.20 -5.16 19.24
CA GLU A 361 15.68 -5.92 20.38
C GLU A 361 15.26 -5.00 21.54
N ARG A 362 14.30 -5.44 22.32
CA ARG A 362 13.77 -4.67 23.45
C ARG A 362 14.88 -4.24 24.43
N GLY A 363 14.95 -2.94 24.69
CA GLY A 363 15.96 -2.33 25.55
C GLY A 363 17.31 -2.05 24.88
N ALA A 364 17.47 -2.40 23.61
CA ALA A 364 18.59 -1.98 22.80
C ALA A 364 18.30 -0.62 22.13
N ALA A 365 19.36 0.02 21.63
CA ALA A 365 19.24 1.22 20.81
C ALA A 365 19.78 0.95 19.41
N PHE A 366 19.16 1.55 18.42
CA PHE A 366 19.74 1.72 17.09
C PHE A 366 20.58 2.99 17.07
N HIS A 367 21.88 2.83 16.86
CA HIS A 367 22.81 3.95 16.87
C HIS A 367 23.03 4.53 15.47
N TRP A 368 22.74 5.80 15.28
CA TRP A 368 22.97 6.53 14.04
C TRP A 368 23.61 7.88 14.31
N ARG A 369 24.84 8.10 13.82
CA ARG A 369 25.55 9.39 13.82
C ARG A 369 25.48 10.18 15.14
N GLY A 370 25.65 9.47 16.27
CA GLY A 370 25.60 10.06 17.61
C GLY A 370 24.21 10.21 18.21
N ILE A 371 23.18 9.73 17.53
CA ILE A 371 21.81 9.68 18.03
C ILE A 371 21.46 8.20 18.30
N ASP A 372 20.91 7.93 19.46
CA ASP A 372 20.40 6.62 19.86
C ASP A 372 18.87 6.60 19.74
N PHE A 373 18.34 5.71 18.89
CA PHE A 373 16.92 5.48 18.73
C PHE A 373 16.51 4.24 19.51
N TYR A 374 15.66 4.42 20.53
CA TYR A 374 15.04 3.36 21.30
C TYR A 374 13.68 3.05 20.68
N ILE A 375 13.55 1.84 20.11
CA ILE A 375 12.34 1.37 19.45
C ILE A 375 11.74 0.27 20.32
N GLU A 376 10.58 0.53 20.89
CA GLU A 376 9.95 -0.43 21.79
C GLU A 376 8.48 -0.62 21.41
N GLN A 377 8.02 -1.86 21.52
CA GLN A 377 6.61 -2.19 21.32
C GLN A 377 5.72 -1.33 22.23
N PHE A 378 4.79 -0.64 21.61
CA PHE A 378 3.92 0.31 22.26
C PHE A 378 2.49 0.15 21.74
N PRO A 379 1.83 -1.00 21.96
CA PRO A 379 0.50 -1.21 21.45
C PRO A 379 -0.39 -0.01 21.74
N GLY A 380 -0.87 0.61 20.69
CA GLY A 380 -1.68 1.82 20.70
C GLY A 380 -2.94 1.61 19.89
N GLN A 381 -2.97 2.15 18.69
CA GLN A 381 -4.02 1.86 17.74
C GLN A 381 -3.99 0.39 17.32
N THR A 382 -2.79 -0.18 17.19
CA THR A 382 -2.56 -1.59 16.89
C THR A 382 -1.63 -2.28 17.89
N TRP A 383 -1.64 -3.62 17.92
CA TRP A 383 -0.67 -4.41 18.68
C TRP A 383 0.77 -4.19 18.19
N TYR A 384 0.93 -3.81 16.95
CA TYR A 384 2.22 -3.68 16.27
C TYR A 384 2.76 -2.26 16.28
N ASP A 385 2.15 -1.36 17.04
CA ASP A 385 2.67 -0.01 17.21
C ASP A 385 3.95 -0.02 18.03
N HIS A 386 4.84 0.88 17.68
CA HIS A 386 6.09 1.13 18.38
C HIS A 386 6.20 2.62 18.69
N HIS A 387 6.74 2.94 19.85
CA HIS A 387 7.25 4.28 20.06
C HIS A 387 8.74 4.31 19.78
N ILE A 388 9.19 5.42 19.21
CA ILE A 388 10.57 5.67 18.87
C ILE A 388 11.02 6.88 19.65
N THR A 389 11.88 6.66 20.66
CA THR A 389 12.40 7.74 21.52
C THR A 389 13.85 8.00 21.21
N PHE A 390 14.22 9.27 21.03
CA PHE A 390 15.59 9.71 20.78
C PHE A 390 15.85 11.10 21.35
N SER A 391 17.12 11.44 21.51
CA SER A 391 17.54 12.74 22.02
C SER A 391 18.48 13.42 21.04
N VAL A 392 18.17 14.64 20.67
CA VAL A 392 19.01 15.51 19.82
C VAL A 392 18.74 16.98 20.16
N ASP A 393 19.70 17.85 19.97
CA ASP A 393 19.59 19.29 20.26
C ASP A 393 19.20 19.60 21.73
N GLY A 394 19.58 18.71 22.67
CA GLY A 394 19.24 18.83 24.08
C GLY A 394 17.76 18.61 24.39
N ARG A 395 17.01 17.99 23.49
CA ARG A 395 15.57 17.67 23.61
C ARG A 395 15.31 16.20 23.43
N VAL A 396 14.28 15.69 24.10
CA VAL A 396 13.78 14.33 23.97
C VAL A 396 12.55 14.33 23.07
N PHE A 397 12.59 13.54 22.01
CA PHE A 397 11.49 13.32 21.07
C PHE A 397 10.95 11.90 21.24
N THR A 398 9.64 11.75 21.21
CA THR A 398 8.99 10.43 21.21
C THR A 398 7.93 10.37 20.12
N ALA A 399 8.19 9.59 19.04
CA ALA A 399 7.20 9.29 18.04
C ALA A 399 6.29 8.16 18.56
N ILE A 400 4.98 8.37 18.46
CA ILE A 400 3.96 7.46 19.00
C ILE A 400 2.97 6.96 17.93
N GLY A 401 3.27 7.22 16.66
CA GLY A 401 2.37 6.84 15.55
C GLY A 401 0.95 7.35 15.79
N ASP A 402 -0.01 6.49 15.57
CA ASP A 402 -1.43 6.80 15.61
C ASP A 402 -2.08 6.56 16.98
N ALA A 403 -1.32 6.55 18.05
CA ALA A 403 -1.90 6.42 19.39
C ALA A 403 -2.86 7.57 19.75
N ILE A 404 -2.71 8.73 19.10
CA ILE A 404 -3.59 9.89 19.23
C ILE A 404 -4.37 10.10 17.94
N SER A 405 -5.68 10.35 18.02
CA SER A 405 -6.52 10.65 16.86
C SER A 405 -6.16 11.98 16.20
N GLY A 406 -6.08 12.00 14.86
CA GLY A 406 -5.87 13.19 14.05
C GLY A 406 -6.89 14.32 14.25
N LEU A 407 -8.01 14.05 14.92
CA LEU A 407 -9.00 15.08 15.29
C LEU A 407 -8.56 15.94 16.48
N CYS A 408 -7.49 15.58 17.17
CA CYS A 408 -6.93 16.33 18.30
C CYS A 408 -6.26 17.67 17.92
N PHE A 409 -6.03 17.90 16.63
CA PHE A 409 -5.21 19.00 16.11
C PHE A 409 -5.91 20.35 15.99
N ARG A 410 -7.10 20.46 16.46
CA ARG A 410 -7.74 21.79 16.59
C ARG A 410 -7.33 22.35 17.94
N GLU A 411 -6.83 23.57 17.95
CA GLU A 411 -6.15 24.29 19.03
C GLU A 411 -6.74 24.20 20.46
N GLU A 412 -7.94 23.65 20.62
CA GLU A 412 -8.67 23.60 21.90
C GLU A 412 -9.02 22.18 22.38
N ARG A 413 -8.48 21.11 21.76
CA ARG A 413 -8.86 19.74 22.13
C ARG A 413 -7.77 19.00 22.90
N ASP A 414 -8.23 18.22 23.87
CA ASP A 414 -7.41 17.24 24.58
C ASP A 414 -6.97 16.09 23.66
N TYR A 415 -5.98 15.33 24.05
CA TYR A 415 -5.61 14.11 23.38
C TYR A 415 -6.79 13.14 23.36
N ILE A 416 -7.14 12.63 22.19
CA ILE A 416 -8.17 11.64 21.97
C ILE A 416 -7.49 10.40 21.40
N HIS A 417 -7.67 9.28 22.09
CA HIS A 417 -7.11 8.02 21.64
C HIS A 417 -7.66 7.63 20.27
N SER A 418 -6.80 7.18 19.37
CA SER A 418 -7.19 6.61 18.10
C SER A 418 -7.66 5.17 18.30
N PHE A 419 -8.87 4.86 17.81
CA PHE A 419 -9.44 3.53 17.89
C PHE A 419 -9.87 3.07 16.49
N ILE A 420 -9.27 1.99 16.01
CA ILE A 420 -9.60 1.36 14.74
C ILE A 420 -10.05 -0.07 15.00
N PRO A 421 -11.30 -0.45 14.67
CA PRO A 421 -11.75 -1.84 14.73
C PRO A 421 -10.88 -2.75 13.85
N LYS A 422 -10.80 -4.03 14.21
CA LYS A 422 -9.98 -5.05 13.56
C LYS A 422 -8.46 -4.96 13.79
N ASN A 423 -7.97 -3.96 14.46
CA ASN A 423 -6.58 -3.99 14.92
C ASN A 423 -6.48 -4.88 16.17
N ARG A 424 -5.40 -5.65 16.24
CA ARG A 424 -5.14 -6.50 17.39
C ARG A 424 -4.61 -5.66 18.53
N THR A 425 -5.40 -5.40 19.58
CA THR A 425 -4.93 -4.67 20.76
C THR A 425 -5.72 -5.08 22.01
N PRO A 426 -5.08 -5.59 23.06
CA PRO A 426 -5.74 -5.87 24.34
C PRO A 426 -6.18 -4.59 25.05
N LEU A 427 -7.31 -4.67 25.74
CA LEU A 427 -7.93 -3.55 26.46
C LEU A 427 -6.99 -2.84 27.43
N SER A 428 -6.22 -3.61 28.22
CA SER A 428 -5.25 -3.07 29.19
C SER A 428 -4.13 -2.24 28.53
N THR A 429 -3.84 -2.52 27.27
CA THR A 429 -2.82 -1.77 26.54
C THR A 429 -3.32 -0.37 26.21
N TYR A 430 -4.55 -0.23 25.76
CA TYR A 430 -5.16 1.07 25.48
C TYR A 430 -5.10 1.99 26.70
N SER A 431 -5.51 1.52 27.88
CA SER A 431 -5.50 2.33 29.10
C SER A 431 -4.10 2.67 29.60
N SER A 432 -3.06 1.93 29.21
CA SER A 432 -1.68 2.18 29.67
C SER A 432 -0.89 3.17 28.81
N ILE A 433 -1.36 3.49 27.59
CA ILE A 433 -0.61 4.33 26.63
C ILE A 433 -0.23 5.69 27.17
N PRO A 434 -1.18 6.52 27.68
CA PRO A 434 -0.82 7.86 28.16
C PRO A 434 0.20 7.80 29.32
N ARG A 435 0.10 6.80 30.21
CA ARG A 435 1.06 6.59 31.30
C ARG A 435 2.45 6.25 30.77
N LYS A 436 2.54 5.42 29.73
CA LYS A 436 3.83 5.07 29.11
C LYS A 436 4.47 6.27 28.43
N VAL A 437 3.70 7.11 27.75
CA VAL A 437 4.20 8.36 27.17
C VAL A 437 4.73 9.29 28.25
N ALA A 438 3.94 9.49 29.33
CA ALA A 438 4.35 10.33 30.46
C ALA A 438 5.65 9.84 31.16
N GLN A 439 5.84 8.51 31.25
CA GLN A 439 7.08 7.93 31.84
C GLN A 439 8.34 8.25 31.00
N ARG A 440 8.22 8.53 29.71
CA ARG A 440 9.34 8.92 28.85
C ARG A 440 9.78 10.36 29.06
N GLN A 441 8.92 11.20 29.64
CA GLN A 441 9.17 12.63 29.85
C GLN A 441 9.69 13.32 28.57
N PRO A 442 9.00 13.18 27.43
CA PRO A 442 9.45 13.82 26.19
C PRO A 442 9.31 15.34 26.27
N ASP A 443 10.16 16.07 25.53
CA ASP A 443 9.92 17.48 25.25
C ASP A 443 8.91 17.64 24.11
N TRP A 444 8.93 16.67 23.15
CA TRP A 444 8.06 16.63 22.00
C TRP A 444 7.45 15.25 21.80
N ILE A 445 6.14 15.24 21.53
CA ILE A 445 5.41 14.06 21.06
C ILE A 445 5.25 14.20 19.56
N LEU A 446 5.73 13.21 18.80
CA LEU A 446 5.60 13.14 17.35
C LEU A 446 4.44 12.19 17.01
N THR A 447 3.31 12.76 16.60
CA THR A 447 2.09 11.98 16.31
C THR A 447 2.03 11.53 14.86
N GLY A 448 1.32 10.46 14.56
CA GLY A 448 1.13 9.97 13.19
C GLY A 448 0.31 10.94 12.33
N HIS A 449 -0.64 11.66 12.93
CA HIS A 449 -1.47 12.65 12.23
C HIS A 449 -1.53 13.95 13.00
N GLY A 450 -1.39 15.10 12.28
CA GLY A 450 -1.56 16.48 12.79
C GLY A 450 -0.33 17.13 13.37
N GLY A 451 0.78 16.44 13.42
CA GLY A 451 2.09 17.02 13.70
C GLY A 451 2.63 16.78 15.08
N GLY A 452 3.88 17.19 15.25
CA GLY A 452 4.57 17.17 16.54
C GLY A 452 4.03 18.24 17.48
N GLU A 453 3.80 17.87 18.74
CA GLU A 453 3.37 18.77 19.82
C GLU A 453 4.39 18.78 20.96
N ALA A 454 4.54 19.96 21.59
CA ALA A 454 5.26 20.03 22.85
C ALA A 454 4.49 19.24 23.93
N TYR A 455 5.21 18.52 24.77
CA TYR A 455 4.60 17.75 25.85
C TYR A 455 3.79 18.64 26.80
N ASP A 456 2.57 18.23 27.10
CA ASP A 456 1.65 18.90 28.02
C ASP A 456 1.16 17.88 29.07
N GLY A 457 1.60 18.04 30.30
CA GLY A 457 1.27 17.13 31.40
C GLY A 457 -0.22 17.13 31.75
N ASP A 458 -0.89 18.28 31.67
CA ASP A 458 -2.32 18.39 31.98
C ASP A 458 -3.17 17.70 30.92
N LYS A 459 -2.81 17.82 29.64
CA LYS A 459 -3.46 17.05 28.56
C LYS A 459 -3.23 15.54 28.75
N MET A 460 -2.02 15.14 29.17
CA MET A 460 -1.68 13.74 29.41
C MET A 460 -2.49 13.13 30.55
N ASP A 461 -2.68 13.88 31.64
CA ASP A 461 -3.49 13.45 32.78
C ASP A 461 -4.97 13.28 32.40
N ARG A 462 -5.52 14.22 31.59
CA ARG A 462 -6.90 14.10 31.08
C ARG A 462 -7.06 12.93 30.13
N TRP A 463 -6.09 12.69 29.25
CA TRP A 463 -6.09 11.50 28.37
C TRP A 463 -6.04 10.20 29.19
N THR A 464 -5.23 10.16 30.25
CA THR A 464 -5.16 9.02 31.17
C THR A 464 -6.53 8.73 31.80
N ALA A 465 -7.17 9.77 32.36
CA ALA A 465 -8.49 9.63 32.97
C ALA A 465 -9.56 9.19 31.98
N TRP A 466 -9.49 9.71 30.73
CA TRP A 466 -10.40 9.32 29.66
C TRP A 466 -10.24 7.83 29.28
N MET A 467 -9.00 7.34 29.16
CA MET A 467 -8.72 5.95 28.84
C MET A 467 -9.14 4.98 29.93
N ASP A 468 -8.97 5.36 31.21
CA ASP A 468 -9.46 4.57 32.34
C ASP A 468 -10.99 4.46 32.30
N ARG A 469 -11.68 5.58 32.05
CA ARG A 469 -13.13 5.59 31.94
C ARG A 469 -13.63 4.77 30.74
N TRP A 470 -12.93 4.86 29.61
CA TRP A 470 -13.25 4.06 28.43
C TRP A 470 -13.12 2.56 28.72
N GLN A 471 -12.06 2.13 29.42
CA GLN A 471 -11.87 0.73 29.80
C GLN A 471 -13.00 0.22 30.70
N GLU A 472 -13.42 1.00 31.71
CA GLU A 472 -14.56 0.66 32.57
C GLU A 472 -15.84 0.46 31.72
N LEU A 473 -16.19 1.46 30.91
CA LEU A 473 -17.38 1.43 30.06
C LEU A 473 -17.36 0.26 29.09
N PHE A 474 -16.21 0.01 28.45
CA PHE A 474 -16.10 -1.11 27.53
C PHE A 474 -16.32 -2.44 28.24
N THR A 475 -15.76 -2.63 29.42
CA THR A 475 -15.94 -3.84 30.22
C THR A 475 -17.41 -4.06 30.59
N ASP A 476 -18.14 -2.97 30.88
CA ASP A 476 -19.55 -3.04 31.25
C ASP A 476 -20.50 -3.40 30.09
N ILE A 477 -20.12 -3.09 28.84
CA ILE A 477 -21.00 -3.28 27.67
C ILE A 477 -20.78 -4.61 26.95
N VAL A 478 -19.71 -5.35 27.25
CA VAL A 478 -19.39 -6.60 26.57
C VAL A 478 -19.68 -7.81 27.44
N GLU A 479 -20.31 -8.84 26.84
CA GLU A 479 -20.52 -10.15 27.44
C GLU A 479 -19.70 -11.20 26.67
N ALA A 480 -18.44 -11.37 27.11
CA ALA A 480 -17.52 -12.35 26.57
C ALA A 480 -16.79 -13.07 27.70
N PRO A 481 -16.24 -14.28 27.50
CA PRO A 481 -15.45 -14.98 28.53
C PRO A 481 -14.31 -14.14 29.09
N HIS A 482 -13.73 -13.26 28.28
CA HIS A 482 -12.77 -12.24 28.67
C HIS A 482 -13.00 -10.98 27.82
N PRO A 483 -12.94 -9.74 28.38
CA PRO A 483 -13.21 -8.51 27.62
C PRO A 483 -12.31 -8.35 26.37
N ASN A 484 -11.06 -8.78 26.42
CA ASN A 484 -10.15 -8.75 25.26
C ASN A 484 -10.67 -9.59 24.09
N MET A 485 -11.43 -10.66 24.31
CA MET A 485 -12.02 -11.48 23.21
C MET A 485 -13.11 -10.71 22.44
N ALA A 486 -13.68 -9.68 23.04
CA ALA A 486 -14.64 -8.80 22.39
C ALA A 486 -13.97 -7.59 21.69
N LEU A 487 -12.73 -7.26 22.07
CA LEU A 487 -11.98 -6.14 21.51
C LEU A 487 -10.94 -6.57 20.47
N ASP A 488 -10.22 -7.67 20.72
CA ASP A 488 -9.20 -8.23 19.84
C ASP A 488 -9.83 -9.28 18.90
N PRO A 489 -10.16 -8.97 17.65
CA PRO A 489 -10.74 -9.95 16.72
C PRO A 489 -9.74 -11.05 16.34
N HIS A 490 -8.45 -10.84 16.60
CA HIS A 490 -7.36 -11.77 16.30
C HIS A 490 -6.89 -12.57 17.54
N TRP A 491 -7.70 -12.63 18.62
CA TRP A 491 -7.43 -13.55 19.73
C TRP A 491 -7.38 -15.00 19.27
N ILE A 492 -8.09 -15.30 18.17
CA ILE A 492 -8.00 -16.54 17.41
C ILE A 492 -7.94 -16.19 15.92
N GLU A 493 -6.93 -16.66 15.22
CA GLU A 493 -6.71 -16.35 13.81
C GLU A 493 -5.97 -17.46 13.07
N PHE A 494 -6.26 -17.62 11.77
CA PHE A 494 -5.46 -18.46 10.87
C PHE A 494 -4.35 -17.64 10.20
N ARG A 495 -3.18 -18.26 10.04
CA ARG A 495 -2.04 -17.73 9.27
C ARG A 495 -1.50 -18.78 8.29
N PRO A 496 -1.45 -18.48 6.97
CA PRO A 496 -1.96 -17.27 6.35
C PRO A 496 -3.48 -17.18 6.46
N TYR A 497 -4.03 -15.96 6.45
CA TYR A 497 -5.47 -15.75 6.36
C TYR A 497 -6.00 -16.18 4.98
N LYS A 498 -5.27 -15.84 3.91
CA LYS A 498 -5.64 -16.08 2.53
C LYS A 498 -4.52 -16.81 1.80
N VAL A 499 -4.83 -17.85 1.05
CA VAL A 499 -3.85 -18.63 0.29
C VAL A 499 -4.40 -19.00 -1.09
N ARG A 500 -3.57 -18.77 -2.13
CA ARG A 500 -3.87 -19.23 -3.49
C ARG A 500 -3.51 -20.69 -3.63
N VAL A 501 -4.41 -21.47 -4.26
CA VAL A 501 -4.29 -22.92 -4.32
C VAL A 501 -4.66 -23.49 -5.68
N GLU A 502 -4.23 -24.71 -5.96
CA GLU A 502 -4.65 -25.52 -7.11
C GLU A 502 -5.62 -26.61 -6.65
N PRO A 503 -6.51 -27.12 -7.55
CA PRO A 503 -7.39 -28.25 -7.25
C PRO A 503 -6.62 -29.47 -6.72
N GLY A 504 -7.13 -30.06 -5.65
CA GLY A 504 -6.51 -31.23 -5.00
C GLY A 504 -5.27 -30.94 -4.18
N ALA A 505 -4.88 -29.66 -4.03
CA ALA A 505 -3.74 -29.28 -3.20
C ALA A 505 -3.93 -29.63 -1.72
N GLU A 506 -2.83 -29.84 -1.05
CA GLU A 506 -2.76 -29.90 0.41
C GLU A 506 -2.16 -28.59 0.92
N VAL A 507 -2.86 -27.96 1.86
CA VAL A 507 -2.51 -26.64 2.40
C VAL A 507 -2.35 -26.74 3.90
N GLU A 508 -1.38 -26.03 4.43
CA GLU A 508 -1.14 -25.93 5.87
C GLU A 508 -1.41 -24.52 6.36
N PHE A 509 -2.27 -24.41 7.37
CA PHE A 509 -2.52 -23.18 8.12
C PHE A 509 -1.99 -23.33 9.54
N GLN A 510 -1.59 -22.23 10.14
CA GLN A 510 -1.33 -22.15 11.56
C GLN A 510 -2.51 -21.44 12.23
N LEU A 511 -3.24 -22.15 13.09
CA LEU A 511 -4.27 -21.54 13.93
C LEU A 511 -3.61 -21.04 15.22
N CYS A 512 -3.61 -19.73 15.43
CA CYS A 512 -3.07 -19.07 16.61
C CYS A 512 -4.22 -18.73 17.55
N ILE A 513 -4.11 -19.09 18.84
CA ILE A 513 -5.13 -18.85 19.87
C ILE A 513 -4.47 -18.16 21.05
N THR A 514 -4.90 -16.95 21.37
CA THR A 514 -4.41 -16.19 22.52
C THR A 514 -5.33 -16.44 23.72
N ASN A 515 -4.77 -16.98 24.80
CA ASN A 515 -5.47 -17.01 26.07
C ASN A 515 -5.18 -15.71 26.82
N HIS A 516 -6.17 -14.82 26.86
CA HIS A 516 -6.06 -13.52 27.53
C HIS A 516 -6.20 -13.59 29.07
N ASP A 517 -6.63 -14.75 29.60
CA ASP A 517 -6.66 -14.95 31.04
C ASP A 517 -5.28 -15.24 31.60
N ASP A 518 -5.06 -14.93 32.88
CA ASP A 518 -3.83 -15.29 33.59
C ASP A 518 -3.77 -16.79 33.96
N SER A 519 -4.91 -17.49 33.90
CA SER A 519 -5.07 -18.89 34.23
C SER A 519 -5.27 -19.77 33.01
N GLU A 520 -5.07 -21.08 33.20
CA GLU A 520 -5.32 -22.09 32.20
C GLU A 520 -6.81 -22.14 31.82
N ARG A 521 -7.10 -22.28 30.51
CA ARG A 521 -8.46 -22.38 29.95
C ARG A 521 -8.59 -23.61 29.06
N ARG A 522 -9.82 -24.12 28.95
CA ARG A 522 -10.16 -25.23 28.06
C ARG A 522 -10.81 -24.71 26.79
N CYS A 523 -10.30 -25.15 25.65
CA CYS A 523 -10.82 -24.78 24.35
C CYS A 523 -11.12 -26.04 23.54
N ALA A 524 -12.36 -26.23 23.13
CA ALA A 524 -12.71 -27.24 22.13
C ALA A 524 -12.93 -26.56 20.78
N LEU A 525 -12.32 -27.12 19.76
CA LEU A 525 -12.36 -26.64 18.37
C LEU A 525 -13.09 -27.66 17.51
N LEU A 526 -13.97 -27.19 16.65
CA LEU A 526 -14.50 -27.91 15.53
C LEU A 526 -14.18 -27.14 14.24
N LEU A 527 -13.22 -27.64 13.48
CA LEU A 527 -12.82 -27.05 12.20
C LEU A 527 -13.78 -27.53 11.10
N ARG A 528 -14.26 -26.60 10.28
CA ARG A 528 -15.25 -26.87 9.23
C ARG A 528 -14.85 -26.21 7.91
N SER A 529 -15.39 -26.74 6.84
CA SER A 529 -15.36 -26.16 5.49
C SER A 529 -16.55 -26.70 4.69
N VAL A 530 -16.58 -26.42 3.39
CA VAL A 530 -17.61 -26.94 2.47
C VAL A 530 -17.38 -28.43 2.18
N GLU A 531 -18.40 -29.08 1.61
CA GLU A 531 -18.35 -30.49 1.23
C GLU A 531 -17.19 -30.77 0.26
N GLY A 532 -16.47 -31.87 0.51
CA GLY A 532 -15.31 -32.29 -0.28
C GLY A 532 -13.96 -31.77 0.22
N VAL A 533 -13.93 -30.89 1.19
CA VAL A 533 -12.72 -30.46 1.90
C VAL A 533 -12.45 -31.42 3.07
N GLU A 534 -11.25 -31.98 3.12
CA GLU A 534 -10.81 -32.85 4.22
C GLU A 534 -9.89 -32.07 5.17
N ILE A 535 -10.22 -32.01 6.45
CA ILE A 535 -9.42 -31.33 7.49
C ILE A 535 -8.86 -32.39 8.44
N GLU A 536 -7.52 -32.43 8.58
CA GLU A 536 -6.86 -33.36 9.50
C GLU A 536 -7.18 -33.00 10.96
N ALA A 537 -7.70 -33.97 11.73
CA ALA A 537 -8.10 -33.79 13.12
C ALA A 537 -9.04 -32.56 13.31
N ALA A 538 -10.16 -32.56 12.57
CA ALA A 538 -11.12 -31.45 12.58
C ALA A 538 -11.69 -31.14 13.97
N GLU A 539 -11.76 -32.13 14.88
CA GLU A 539 -12.14 -31.94 16.28
C GLU A 539 -10.90 -31.98 17.19
N ARG A 540 -10.76 -30.98 18.05
CA ARG A 540 -9.64 -30.88 18.99
C ARG A 540 -10.12 -30.36 20.36
N ALA A 541 -9.60 -30.95 21.41
CA ALA A 541 -9.73 -30.44 22.77
C ALA A 541 -8.37 -30.00 23.29
N LEU A 542 -8.27 -28.77 23.71
CA LEU A 542 -7.02 -28.09 24.07
C LEU A 542 -7.08 -27.58 25.49
N VAL A 543 -5.92 -27.55 26.12
CA VAL A 543 -5.70 -26.84 27.37
C VAL A 543 -4.69 -25.74 27.09
N LEU A 544 -5.08 -24.48 27.30
CA LEU A 544 -4.35 -23.29 26.90
C LEU A 544 -3.79 -22.61 28.15
N ALA A 545 -2.48 -22.53 28.27
CA ALA A 545 -1.83 -21.84 29.37
C ALA A 545 -2.17 -20.34 29.36
N GLY A 546 -2.30 -19.74 30.54
CA GLY A 546 -2.64 -18.34 30.70
C GLY A 546 -1.59 -17.38 30.10
N GLY A 547 -2.06 -16.27 29.53
CA GLY A 547 -1.22 -15.20 28.98
C GLY A 547 -0.39 -15.60 27.74
N GLN A 548 -0.67 -16.74 27.10
CA GLN A 548 0.15 -17.26 26.01
C GLN A 548 -0.62 -17.41 24.69
N VAL A 549 0.11 -17.35 23.59
CA VAL A 549 -0.37 -17.68 22.25
C VAL A 549 -0.04 -19.14 21.94
N HIS A 550 -1.07 -19.92 21.69
CA HIS A 550 -0.95 -21.32 21.27
C HIS A 550 -1.06 -21.43 19.76
N LYS A 551 -0.13 -22.17 19.15
CA LYS A 551 -0.08 -22.35 17.71
C LYS A 551 -0.35 -23.81 17.35
N ILE A 552 -1.30 -24.01 16.45
CA ILE A 552 -1.77 -25.35 16.03
C ILE A 552 -1.66 -25.43 14.52
N THR A 553 -1.01 -26.46 14.02
CA THR A 553 -1.00 -26.77 12.58
C THR A 553 -2.33 -27.38 12.17
N VAL A 554 -2.95 -26.82 11.13
CA VAL A 554 -4.18 -27.28 10.49
C VAL A 554 -3.86 -27.65 9.05
N ARG A 555 -3.91 -28.95 8.71
CA ARG A 555 -3.74 -29.42 7.34
C ARG A 555 -5.08 -29.67 6.70
N VAL A 556 -5.20 -29.17 5.48
CA VAL A 556 -6.43 -29.17 4.69
C VAL A 556 -6.13 -29.72 3.31
N ARG A 557 -6.85 -30.78 2.90
CA ARG A 557 -6.83 -31.28 1.54
C ARG A 557 -8.05 -30.77 0.79
N LEU A 558 -7.80 -30.14 -0.35
CA LEU A 558 -8.84 -29.50 -1.16
C LEU A 558 -9.42 -30.50 -2.19
N PRO A 559 -10.68 -30.32 -2.62
CA PRO A 559 -11.29 -31.15 -3.65
C PRO A 559 -10.62 -30.99 -5.01
N GLN A 560 -10.74 -32.00 -5.86
CA GLN A 560 -10.19 -32.00 -7.23
C GLN A 560 -10.92 -31.06 -8.18
N THR A 561 -12.13 -30.63 -7.84
CA THR A 561 -12.96 -29.71 -8.62
C THR A 561 -13.64 -28.73 -7.69
N PHE A 562 -13.74 -27.50 -8.12
CA PHE A 562 -14.40 -26.42 -7.37
C PHE A 562 -15.63 -25.91 -8.13
N SER A 563 -16.66 -25.54 -7.39
CA SER A 563 -17.85 -24.86 -7.91
C SER A 563 -17.86 -23.35 -7.59
N THR A 564 -16.91 -22.89 -6.77
CA THR A 564 -16.79 -21.50 -6.28
C THR A 564 -15.36 -21.03 -6.47
N HIS A 565 -15.11 -19.73 -6.45
CA HIS A 565 -13.76 -19.16 -6.59
C HIS A 565 -12.92 -19.18 -5.28
N SER A 566 -13.57 -19.48 -4.16
CA SER A 566 -12.91 -19.58 -2.87
C SER A 566 -13.68 -20.49 -1.92
N LEU A 567 -12.97 -21.01 -0.91
CA LEU A 567 -13.53 -21.79 0.18
C LEU A 567 -13.08 -21.23 1.52
N PRO A 568 -13.99 -21.11 2.51
CA PRO A 568 -13.63 -20.83 3.88
C PRO A 568 -13.19 -22.10 4.63
N ILE A 569 -12.20 -21.97 5.49
CA ILE A 569 -11.86 -22.90 6.55
C ILE A 569 -12.16 -22.18 7.87
N VAL A 570 -13.12 -22.66 8.65
CA VAL A 570 -13.62 -21.94 9.83
C VAL A 570 -13.34 -22.71 11.11
N ALA A 571 -13.15 -21.99 12.21
CA ALA A 571 -13.02 -22.53 13.55
C ALA A 571 -14.27 -22.21 14.39
N ASP A 572 -15.07 -23.25 14.69
CA ASP A 572 -16.18 -23.22 15.65
C ASP A 572 -15.59 -23.54 17.04
N VAL A 573 -15.73 -22.62 17.97
CA VAL A 573 -15.04 -22.64 19.26
C VAL A 573 -16.00 -22.80 20.42
N THR A 574 -15.62 -23.66 21.37
CA THR A 574 -16.24 -23.75 22.71
C THR A 574 -15.16 -23.46 23.74
N TRP A 575 -15.36 -22.42 24.55
CA TRP A 575 -14.43 -21.93 25.57
C TRP A 575 -14.98 -22.21 26.96
N ASP A 576 -14.27 -23.01 27.77
CA ASP A 576 -14.71 -23.46 29.11
C ASP A 576 -16.17 -23.96 29.16
N GLY A 577 -16.62 -24.62 28.08
CA GLY A 577 -18.00 -25.15 27.95
C GLY A 577 -19.01 -24.17 27.35
N GLN A 578 -18.68 -22.90 27.18
CA GLN A 578 -19.49 -21.92 26.48
C GLN A 578 -19.20 -21.97 24.97
N ARG A 579 -20.20 -22.27 24.15
CA ARG A 579 -20.02 -22.22 22.68
C ARG A 579 -20.05 -20.78 22.19
N LEU A 580 -18.96 -20.36 21.53
CA LEU A 580 -18.80 -19.04 20.91
C LEU A 580 -19.19 -19.05 19.42
N GLY A 581 -19.23 -20.23 18.78
CA GLY A 581 -19.54 -20.41 17.37
C GLY A 581 -18.32 -20.25 16.46
N GLU A 582 -18.55 -19.91 15.20
CA GLU A 582 -17.50 -19.68 14.21
C GLU A 582 -16.88 -18.31 14.43
N VAL A 583 -15.67 -18.27 14.99
CA VAL A 583 -14.99 -17.02 15.42
C VAL A 583 -13.71 -16.74 14.66
N ALA A 584 -13.25 -17.64 13.81
CA ALA A 584 -12.10 -17.39 12.93
C ALA A 584 -12.28 -18.13 11.60
N GLU A 585 -11.73 -17.56 10.54
CA GLU A 585 -11.72 -18.17 9.21
C GLU A 585 -10.37 -17.98 8.51
N ALA A 586 -10.10 -18.85 7.54
CA ALA A 586 -9.09 -18.68 6.50
C ALA A 586 -9.74 -18.93 5.14
N ILE A 587 -9.17 -18.36 4.08
CA ILE A 587 -9.68 -18.45 2.72
C ILE A 587 -8.67 -19.14 1.82
N ALA A 588 -9.05 -20.28 1.23
CA ALA A 588 -8.37 -20.86 0.10
C ALA A 588 -9.04 -20.38 -1.20
N TYR A 589 -8.27 -19.86 -2.18
CA TYR A 589 -8.79 -19.32 -3.43
C TYR A 589 -7.93 -19.73 -4.63
N TRP A 590 -8.49 -19.69 -5.85
CA TRP A 590 -7.82 -20.11 -7.09
C TRP A 590 -8.15 -19.21 -8.28
#